data_b299f02bb341a056743163e74591bacf
#
_entry.id   b299f02bb341a056743163e74591bacf
#
_cell.length_a   1.000
_cell.length_b   1.000
_cell.length_c   1.000
_cell.angle_alpha   90.00
_cell.angle_beta   90.00
_cell.angle_gamma   90.00
#
_symmetry.space_group_name_H-M   'P 1'
#
loop_
_entity.id
_entity.type
_entity.pdbx_description
1 polymer ?
#
loop_
_entity_poly.entity_id
_entity_poly.type
_entity_poly.pdbx_seq_one_letter_code
_entity_poly.pdbx_strand_id
1 'polypeptide(L)'
;PFKSLPDLMNAIKQNPKKVKVSLVFGSSGHLTTLLLLDAYNIPRENLNLVNYDGGGAARAAVAGGQVDFTIIAGDGSVGIKDFIRPLAVVDKKAKKEWDAPPVNEALKPLGVEIPVVLGSMRGMVTSAAFKAKHPDRFQKLADAYKAALSEKDVKKFLKSSTIGSDWLGPEETERTIRAMAAIFEKYKDVMAK
;
A
#
# COMPACT_ATOMS: atom_id res chain seq x y z
N PRO A 1 4.01 -20.41 3.44
CA PRO A 1 5.13 -21.20 2.91
C PRO A 1 6.42 -20.39 2.79
N PHE A 2 6.38 -19.05 2.54
CA PHE A 2 7.56 -18.20 2.38
C PHE A 2 8.02 -17.62 3.73
N LYS A 3 9.35 -17.60 3.95
CA LYS A 3 9.95 -17.10 5.20
C LYS A 3 10.37 -15.63 5.10
N SER A 4 10.62 -15.14 3.89
CA SER A 4 11.06 -13.78 3.62
C SER A 4 10.55 -13.27 2.27
N LEU A 5 10.66 -11.98 2.02
CA LEU A 5 10.33 -11.39 0.71
C LEU A 5 11.26 -11.91 -0.40
N PRO A 6 12.59 -12.03 -0.20
CA PRO A 6 13.47 -12.70 -1.16
C PRO A 6 13.05 -14.13 -1.50
N ASP A 7 12.61 -14.89 -0.52
CA ASP A 7 12.15 -16.27 -0.67
C ASP A 7 10.94 -16.35 -1.62
N LEU A 8 9.96 -15.47 -1.40
CA LEU A 8 8.80 -15.31 -2.27
C LEU A 8 9.22 -14.97 -3.70
N MET A 9 10.09 -13.96 -3.87
CA MET A 9 10.50 -13.49 -5.19
C MET A 9 11.27 -14.57 -5.96
N ASN A 10 12.15 -15.31 -5.30
CA ASN A 10 12.85 -16.45 -5.87
C ASN A 10 11.88 -17.57 -6.29
N ALA A 11 10.86 -17.84 -5.46
CA ALA A 11 9.85 -18.85 -5.81
C ALA A 11 9.06 -18.46 -7.08
N ILE A 12 8.70 -17.19 -7.24
CA ILE A 12 8.02 -16.69 -8.46
C ILE A 12 8.93 -16.84 -9.69
N LYS A 13 10.22 -16.52 -9.52
CA LYS A 13 11.20 -16.59 -10.61
C LYS A 13 11.45 -18.04 -11.08
N GLN A 14 11.56 -18.95 -10.12
CA GLN A 14 11.92 -20.36 -10.40
C GLN A 14 10.71 -21.21 -10.81
N ASN A 15 9.50 -20.80 -10.45
CA ASN A 15 8.28 -21.58 -10.69
C ASN A 15 7.21 -20.73 -11.40
N PRO A 16 7.38 -20.43 -12.71
CA PRO A 16 6.42 -19.64 -13.47
C PRO A 16 4.98 -20.12 -13.32
N LYS A 17 4.05 -19.20 -13.06
CA LYS A 17 2.59 -19.43 -12.91
C LYS A 17 2.16 -20.32 -11.73
N LYS A 18 3.09 -20.73 -10.86
CA LYS A 18 2.74 -21.53 -9.67
C LYS A 18 2.32 -20.67 -8.50
N VAL A 19 2.94 -19.52 -8.31
CA VAL A 19 2.64 -18.58 -7.21
C VAL A 19 1.46 -17.70 -7.59
N LYS A 20 0.45 -17.65 -6.71
CA LYS A 20 -0.76 -16.85 -6.87
C LYS A 20 -0.76 -15.64 -5.94
N VAL A 21 -1.15 -14.49 -6.44
CA VAL A 21 -1.35 -13.28 -5.65
C VAL A 21 -2.78 -12.79 -5.72
N SER A 22 -3.38 -12.46 -4.58
CA SER A 22 -4.62 -11.69 -4.55
C SER A 22 -4.31 -10.20 -4.56
N LEU A 23 -5.01 -9.46 -5.40
CA LEU A 23 -4.89 -8.01 -5.45
C LEU A 23 -6.19 -7.36 -5.92
N VAL A 24 -6.23 -6.04 -5.83
CA VAL A 24 -7.27 -5.20 -6.44
C VAL A 24 -6.60 -4.44 -7.57
N PHE A 25 -7.03 -4.66 -8.80
CA PHE A 25 -6.44 -4.01 -9.97
C PHE A 25 -6.51 -2.48 -9.85
N GLY A 26 -5.46 -1.78 -10.32
CA GLY A 26 -5.35 -0.33 -10.20
C GLY A 26 -4.96 0.17 -8.80
N SER A 27 -4.83 -0.70 -7.79
CA SER A 27 -4.43 -0.31 -6.45
C SER A 27 -2.92 -0.11 -6.29
N SER A 28 -2.52 0.50 -5.16
CA SER A 28 -1.11 0.59 -4.77
C SER A 28 -0.46 -0.79 -4.58
N GLY A 29 -1.23 -1.79 -4.14
CA GLY A 29 -0.75 -3.18 -4.03
C GLY A 29 -0.45 -3.79 -5.38
N HIS A 30 -1.29 -3.54 -6.40
CA HIS A 30 -1.02 -3.95 -7.77
C HIS A 30 0.28 -3.31 -8.29
N LEU A 31 0.40 -1.98 -8.16
CA LEU A 31 1.61 -1.26 -8.57
C LEU A 31 2.87 -1.78 -7.85
N THR A 32 2.80 -1.99 -6.53
CA THR A 32 3.94 -2.53 -5.77
C THR A 32 4.34 -3.93 -6.23
N THR A 33 3.35 -4.77 -6.59
CA THR A 33 3.62 -6.09 -7.18
C THR A 33 4.41 -5.96 -8.48
N LEU A 34 4.01 -5.06 -9.37
CA LEU A 34 4.72 -4.82 -10.63
C LEU A 34 6.14 -4.27 -10.41
N LEU A 35 6.30 -3.33 -9.47
CA LEU A 35 7.61 -2.79 -9.10
C LEU A 35 8.56 -3.87 -8.58
N LEU A 36 8.06 -4.81 -7.77
CA LEU A 36 8.85 -5.94 -7.28
C LEU A 36 9.26 -6.87 -8.41
N LEU A 37 8.35 -7.23 -9.30
CA LEU A 37 8.67 -8.08 -10.45
C LEU A 37 9.74 -7.44 -11.34
N ASP A 38 9.59 -6.15 -11.65
CA ASP A 38 10.56 -5.40 -12.47
C ASP A 38 11.94 -5.32 -11.79
N ALA A 39 11.98 -5.03 -10.47
CA ALA A 39 13.24 -4.94 -9.72
C ALA A 39 14.01 -6.27 -9.69
N TYR A 40 13.30 -7.40 -9.75
CA TYR A 40 13.90 -8.73 -9.77
C TYR A 40 14.11 -9.29 -11.19
N ASN A 41 13.80 -8.54 -12.23
CA ASN A 41 13.78 -9.00 -13.61
C ASN A 41 12.97 -10.30 -13.78
N ILE A 42 11.77 -10.31 -13.19
CA ILE A 42 10.82 -11.44 -13.29
C ILE A 42 9.77 -11.05 -14.33
N PRO A 43 9.58 -11.85 -15.39
CA PRO A 43 8.49 -11.65 -16.34
C PRO A 43 7.14 -11.68 -15.61
N ARG A 44 6.24 -10.75 -15.96
CA ARG A 44 4.94 -10.60 -15.28
C ARG A 44 4.07 -11.83 -15.42
N GLU A 45 4.18 -12.53 -16.54
CA GLU A 45 3.51 -13.79 -16.82
C GLU A 45 3.93 -14.95 -15.89
N ASN A 46 5.03 -14.79 -15.15
CA ASN A 46 5.42 -15.79 -14.16
C ASN A 46 4.51 -15.79 -12.94
N LEU A 47 3.80 -14.69 -12.67
CA LEU A 47 2.91 -14.56 -11.52
C LEU A 47 1.45 -14.78 -11.94
N ASN A 48 0.73 -15.59 -11.17
CA ASN A 48 -0.70 -15.78 -11.36
C ASN A 48 -1.46 -14.71 -10.56
N LEU A 49 -1.95 -13.67 -11.26
CA LEU A 49 -2.70 -12.56 -10.69
C LEU A 49 -4.18 -12.92 -10.54
N VAL A 50 -4.69 -12.88 -9.32
CA VAL A 50 -6.11 -13.12 -9.02
C VAL A 50 -6.73 -11.79 -8.55
N ASN A 51 -7.54 -11.19 -9.41
CA ASN A 51 -8.21 -9.92 -9.10
C ASN A 51 -9.43 -10.13 -8.22
N TYR A 52 -9.60 -9.22 -7.26
CA TYR A 52 -10.78 -9.14 -6.40
C TYR A 52 -11.34 -7.71 -6.42
N ASP A 53 -12.66 -7.56 -6.27
CA ASP A 53 -13.34 -6.26 -6.31
C ASP A 53 -13.05 -5.37 -5.10
N GLY A 54 -12.42 -5.93 -4.06
CA GLY A 54 -12.09 -5.18 -2.86
C GLY A 54 -11.13 -5.88 -1.91
N GLY A 55 -10.55 -5.11 -1.03
CA GLY A 55 -9.52 -5.58 -0.09
C GLY A 55 -10.03 -6.65 0.90
N GLY A 56 -11.32 -6.67 1.23
CA GLY A 56 -11.91 -7.70 2.09
C GLY A 56 -11.79 -9.09 1.50
N ALA A 57 -12.24 -9.26 0.25
CA ALA A 57 -12.18 -10.52 -0.47
C ALA A 57 -10.73 -10.96 -0.72
N ALA A 58 -9.82 -10.04 -1.09
CA ALA A 58 -8.41 -10.34 -1.28
C ALA A 58 -7.74 -10.83 0.01
N ARG A 59 -8.09 -10.26 1.18
CA ARG A 59 -7.62 -10.72 2.50
C ARG A 59 -8.16 -12.10 2.86
N ALA A 60 -9.44 -12.34 2.63
CA ALA A 60 -10.04 -13.64 2.88
C ALA A 60 -9.37 -14.74 2.05
N ALA A 61 -9.05 -14.44 0.79
CA ALA A 61 -8.39 -15.38 -0.10
C ALA A 61 -6.99 -15.80 0.38
N VAL A 62 -6.17 -14.85 0.87
CA VAL A 62 -4.84 -15.21 1.39
C VAL A 62 -4.94 -15.90 2.75
N ALA A 63 -5.83 -15.47 3.63
CA ALA A 63 -6.05 -16.10 4.93
C ALA A 63 -6.59 -17.55 4.79
N GLY A 64 -7.43 -17.78 3.79
CA GLY A 64 -7.98 -19.10 3.46
C GLY A 64 -7.09 -19.99 2.59
N GLY A 65 -5.87 -19.53 2.22
CA GLY A 65 -4.94 -20.30 1.40
C GLY A 65 -5.35 -20.50 -0.06
N GLN A 66 -6.29 -19.71 -0.56
CA GLN A 66 -6.70 -19.75 -1.97
C GLN A 66 -5.64 -19.12 -2.90
N VAL A 67 -4.85 -18.21 -2.34
CA VAL A 67 -3.69 -17.58 -2.96
C VAL A 67 -2.51 -17.62 -1.99
N ASP A 68 -1.29 -17.44 -2.51
CA ASP A 68 -0.08 -17.61 -1.73
C ASP A 68 0.34 -16.33 -0.99
N PHE A 69 0.05 -15.15 -1.56
CA PHE A 69 0.34 -13.86 -0.94
C PHE A 69 -0.60 -12.75 -1.41
N THR A 70 -0.50 -11.61 -0.75
CA THR A 70 -1.16 -10.35 -1.12
C THR A 70 -0.28 -9.16 -0.77
N ILE A 71 -0.45 -8.05 -1.49
CA ILE A 71 0.09 -6.72 -1.12
C ILE A 71 -1.10 -5.80 -0.92
N ILE A 72 -1.41 -5.50 0.34
CA ILE A 72 -2.64 -4.80 0.70
C ILE A 72 -2.43 -3.95 1.95
N ALA A 73 -3.32 -2.98 2.20
CA ALA A 73 -3.24 -2.11 3.37
C ALA A 73 -3.23 -2.93 4.68
N GLY A 74 -2.21 -2.71 5.50
CA GLY A 74 -1.99 -3.43 6.76
C GLY A 74 -3.10 -3.21 7.77
N ASP A 75 -3.61 -1.97 7.93
CA ASP A 75 -4.64 -1.64 8.91
C ASP A 75 -5.86 -2.57 8.81
N GLY A 76 -6.37 -2.78 7.60
CA GLY A 76 -7.49 -3.70 7.37
C GLY A 76 -7.14 -5.19 7.52
N SER A 77 -5.86 -5.54 7.69
CA SER A 77 -5.41 -6.94 7.80
C SER A 77 -5.16 -7.39 9.25
N VAL A 78 -5.34 -6.50 10.23
CA VAL A 78 -5.15 -6.82 11.65
C VAL A 78 -6.05 -8.00 12.08
N GLY A 79 -7.29 -8.06 11.59
CA GLY A 79 -8.24 -9.12 11.93
C GLY A 79 -7.89 -10.53 11.38
N ILE A 80 -6.94 -10.62 10.46
CA ILE A 80 -6.47 -11.90 9.90
C ILE A 80 -5.00 -12.20 10.26
N LYS A 81 -4.43 -11.47 11.22
CA LYS A 81 -3.00 -11.51 11.54
C LYS A 81 -2.50 -12.91 11.92
N ASP A 82 -3.33 -13.70 12.56
CA ASP A 82 -2.99 -15.06 12.99
C ASP A 82 -2.97 -16.08 11.84
N PHE A 83 -3.54 -15.71 10.69
CA PHE A 83 -3.62 -16.57 9.50
C PHE A 83 -2.60 -16.23 8.43
N ILE A 84 -1.85 -15.14 8.61
CA ILE A 84 -0.88 -14.64 7.63
C ILE A 84 0.48 -14.39 8.27
N ARG A 85 1.52 -14.42 7.46
CA ARG A 85 2.85 -13.97 7.84
C ARG A 85 3.21 -12.71 7.06
N PRO A 86 3.47 -11.57 7.71
CA PRO A 86 4.00 -10.40 7.03
C PRO A 86 5.46 -10.68 6.60
N LEU A 87 5.80 -10.42 5.35
CA LEU A 87 7.15 -10.60 4.81
C LEU A 87 7.90 -9.26 4.75
N ALA A 88 7.19 -8.17 4.54
CA ALA A 88 7.71 -6.81 4.56
C ALA A 88 6.56 -5.81 4.74
N VAL A 89 6.90 -4.60 5.18
CA VAL A 89 5.98 -3.45 5.23
C VAL A 89 6.37 -2.49 4.11
N VAL A 90 5.44 -2.13 3.25
CA VAL A 90 5.65 -1.14 2.17
C VAL A 90 5.61 0.26 2.78
N ASP A 91 6.66 0.58 3.51
CA ASP A 91 6.88 1.87 4.16
C ASP A 91 8.39 2.12 4.28
N LYS A 92 8.78 3.35 4.59
CA LYS A 92 10.17 3.75 4.88
C LYS A 92 10.63 3.32 6.28
N LYS A 93 9.66 3.03 7.17
CA LYS A 93 9.92 2.66 8.57
C LYS A 93 9.12 1.41 8.94
N ALA A 94 9.68 0.61 9.85
CA ALA A 94 8.96 -0.49 10.47
C ALA A 94 7.70 0.00 11.20
N LYS A 95 6.67 -0.81 11.22
CA LYS A 95 5.42 -0.55 11.94
C LYS A 95 5.32 -1.49 13.13
N LYS A 96 4.98 -0.94 14.30
CA LYS A 96 4.89 -1.71 15.56
C LYS A 96 3.85 -2.84 15.52
N GLU A 97 2.83 -2.67 14.68
CA GLU A 97 1.74 -3.63 14.50
C GLU A 97 2.16 -4.86 13.72
N TRP A 98 3.27 -4.79 12.98
CA TRP A 98 3.74 -5.84 12.07
C TRP A 98 5.17 -6.24 12.39
N ASP A 99 5.38 -7.52 12.65
CA ASP A 99 6.71 -8.11 12.83
C ASP A 99 7.33 -8.40 11.45
N ALA A 100 7.70 -7.31 10.76
CA ALA A 100 8.30 -7.36 9.44
C ALA A 100 9.13 -6.10 9.15
N PRO A 101 10.22 -6.23 8.39
CA PRO A 101 11.06 -5.10 8.02
C PRO A 101 10.38 -4.19 6.98
N PRO A 102 10.82 -2.93 6.85
CA PRO A 102 10.52 -2.09 5.68
C PRO A 102 10.91 -2.80 4.38
N VAL A 103 10.13 -2.59 3.31
CA VAL A 103 10.31 -3.33 2.05
C VAL A 103 11.74 -3.22 1.50
N ASN A 104 12.33 -2.04 1.46
CA ASN A 104 13.68 -1.86 0.94
C ASN A 104 14.78 -2.42 1.87
N GLU A 105 14.50 -2.58 3.16
CA GLU A 105 15.38 -3.32 4.06
C GLU A 105 15.32 -4.83 3.80
N ALA A 106 14.13 -5.36 3.55
CA ALA A 106 13.96 -6.76 3.14
C ALA A 106 14.65 -7.07 1.81
N LEU A 107 14.79 -6.08 0.92
CA LEU A 107 15.41 -6.20 -0.40
C LEU A 107 16.93 -6.00 -0.41
N LYS A 108 17.51 -5.41 0.63
CA LYS A 108 18.98 -5.16 0.73
C LYS A 108 19.87 -6.36 0.39
N PRO A 109 19.58 -7.59 0.86
CA PRO A 109 20.41 -8.75 0.54
C PRO A 109 20.51 -9.06 -0.95
N LEU A 110 19.62 -8.51 -1.76
CA LEU A 110 19.54 -8.74 -3.21
C LEU A 110 20.06 -7.54 -4.03
N GLY A 111 20.46 -6.47 -3.34
CA GLY A 111 21.01 -5.28 -4.00
C GLY A 111 19.97 -4.50 -4.83
N VAL A 112 18.68 -4.66 -4.56
CA VAL A 112 17.60 -3.97 -5.27
C VAL A 112 16.77 -3.09 -4.35
N GLU A 113 16.21 -2.02 -4.90
CA GLU A 113 15.29 -1.12 -4.22
C GLU A 113 14.09 -0.83 -5.11
N ILE A 114 12.95 -0.55 -4.51
CA ILE A 114 11.74 -0.10 -5.19
C ILE A 114 11.27 1.25 -4.64
N PRO A 115 10.58 2.07 -5.44
CA PRO A 115 9.85 3.22 -4.91
C PRO A 115 8.84 2.76 -3.87
N VAL A 116 8.85 3.43 -2.70
CA VAL A 116 7.84 3.15 -1.67
C VAL A 116 6.53 3.84 -2.06
N VAL A 117 5.59 3.04 -2.54
CA VAL A 117 4.24 3.48 -2.85
C VAL A 117 3.44 3.45 -1.55
N LEU A 118 3.15 4.62 -1.00
CA LEU A 118 2.35 4.71 0.21
C LEU A 118 0.98 4.06 0.01
N GLY A 119 0.47 3.46 1.08
CA GLY A 119 -0.84 2.84 1.10
C GLY A 119 -1.99 3.85 0.98
N SER A 120 -3.13 3.54 1.57
CA SER A 120 -4.31 4.41 1.49
C SER A 120 -4.09 5.74 2.19
N MET A 121 -4.23 6.83 1.46
CA MET A 121 -4.39 8.17 2.04
C MET A 121 -5.88 8.54 2.05
N ARG A 122 -6.32 9.17 3.12
CA ARG A 122 -7.66 9.73 3.25
C ARG A 122 -7.56 11.22 3.50
N GLY A 123 -8.40 12.00 2.86
CA GLY A 123 -8.33 13.45 3.03
C GLY A 123 -9.53 14.16 2.45
N MET A 124 -9.64 15.45 2.77
CA MET A 124 -10.52 16.38 2.09
C MET A 124 -9.79 16.99 0.91
N VAL A 125 -10.51 17.20 -0.18
CA VAL A 125 -9.98 17.83 -1.38
C VAL A 125 -10.78 19.07 -1.73
N THR A 126 -10.09 20.08 -2.26
CA THR A 126 -10.70 21.27 -2.85
C THR A 126 -10.13 21.50 -4.25
N SER A 127 -10.80 22.33 -5.06
CA SER A 127 -10.22 22.72 -6.34
C SER A 127 -9.00 23.63 -6.14
N ALA A 128 -8.06 23.58 -7.07
CA ALA A 128 -6.93 24.52 -7.10
C ALA A 128 -7.41 25.99 -7.17
N ALA A 129 -8.49 26.23 -7.91
CA ALA A 129 -9.10 27.56 -8.00
C ALA A 129 -9.64 28.05 -6.65
N PHE A 130 -10.22 27.17 -5.81
CA PHE A 130 -10.65 27.54 -4.46
C PHE A 130 -9.45 27.94 -3.58
N LYS A 131 -8.39 27.13 -3.58
CA LYS A 131 -7.17 27.43 -2.83
C LYS A 131 -6.54 28.78 -3.26
N ALA A 132 -6.51 29.05 -4.57
CA ALA A 132 -5.95 30.30 -5.10
C ALA A 132 -6.78 31.54 -4.80
N LYS A 133 -8.12 31.43 -4.89
CA LYS A 133 -9.05 32.55 -4.67
C LYS A 133 -9.35 32.83 -3.19
N HIS A 134 -9.25 31.83 -2.34
CA HIS A 134 -9.63 31.87 -0.93
C HIS A 134 -8.61 31.17 -0.04
N PRO A 135 -7.34 31.64 -0.01
CA PRO A 135 -6.26 30.99 0.75
C PRO A 135 -6.53 30.94 2.25
N ASP A 136 -7.16 31.98 2.80
CA ASP A 136 -7.61 32.07 4.20
C ASP A 136 -8.62 30.98 4.58
N ARG A 137 -9.61 30.77 3.71
CA ARG A 137 -10.62 29.72 3.88
C ARG A 137 -10.03 28.32 3.73
N PHE A 138 -9.11 28.16 2.79
CA PHE A 138 -8.39 26.90 2.62
C PHE A 138 -7.59 26.56 3.88
N GLN A 139 -6.86 27.54 4.44
CA GLN A 139 -6.11 27.34 5.67
C GLN A 139 -7.03 26.99 6.85
N LYS A 140 -8.15 27.70 7.00
CA LYS A 140 -9.14 27.42 8.03
C LYS A 140 -9.70 25.99 7.94
N LEU A 141 -9.94 25.47 6.72
CA LEU A 141 -10.37 24.09 6.53
C LEU A 141 -9.28 23.09 6.92
N ALA A 142 -8.02 23.35 6.55
CA ALA A 142 -6.90 22.51 6.91
C ALA A 142 -6.69 22.44 8.45
N ASP A 143 -6.78 23.59 9.12
CA ASP A 143 -6.65 23.68 10.57
C ASP A 143 -7.81 22.98 11.29
N ALA A 144 -9.04 23.15 10.81
CA ALA A 144 -10.22 22.48 11.37
C ALA A 144 -10.13 20.96 11.19
N TYR A 145 -9.66 20.48 10.04
CA TYR A 145 -9.47 19.05 9.80
C TYR A 145 -8.38 18.47 10.72
N LYS A 146 -7.24 19.18 10.87
CA LYS A 146 -6.19 18.80 11.81
C LYS A 146 -6.70 18.74 13.25
N ALA A 147 -7.47 19.75 13.67
CA ALA A 147 -8.07 19.80 15.01
C ALA A 147 -9.02 18.62 15.22
N ALA A 148 -9.90 18.34 14.26
CA ALA A 148 -10.84 17.22 14.32
C ALA A 148 -10.13 15.86 14.52
N LEU A 149 -8.99 15.62 13.86
CA LEU A 149 -8.19 14.41 14.07
C LEU A 149 -7.62 14.31 15.49
N SER A 150 -7.56 15.41 16.23
CA SER A 150 -7.08 15.46 17.61
C SER A 150 -8.19 15.23 18.65
N GLU A 151 -9.46 15.30 18.25
CA GLU A 151 -10.60 15.09 19.12
C GLU A 151 -10.65 13.66 19.69
N LYS A 152 -11.05 13.54 20.98
CA LYS A 152 -11.04 12.26 21.70
C LYS A 152 -11.91 11.19 21.03
N ASP A 153 -13.09 11.57 20.60
CA ASP A 153 -14.04 10.63 19.97
C ASP A 153 -13.62 10.24 18.58
N VAL A 154 -13.02 11.16 17.81
CA VAL A 154 -12.45 10.87 16.49
C VAL A 154 -11.28 9.91 16.62
N LYS A 155 -10.34 10.16 17.55
CA LYS A 155 -9.23 9.22 17.84
C LYS A 155 -9.71 7.83 18.24
N LYS A 156 -10.75 7.77 19.08
CA LYS A 156 -11.35 6.50 19.50
C LYS A 156 -11.95 5.76 18.30
N PHE A 157 -12.70 6.45 17.46
CA PHE A 157 -13.27 5.90 16.22
C PHE A 157 -12.20 5.40 15.27
N LEU A 158 -11.19 6.21 14.96
CA LEU A 158 -10.09 5.84 14.07
C LEU A 158 -9.35 4.60 14.56
N LYS A 159 -9.06 4.53 15.86
CA LYS A 159 -8.43 3.37 16.51
C LYS A 159 -9.30 2.12 16.42
N SER A 160 -10.60 2.21 16.74
CA SER A 160 -11.51 1.05 16.68
C SER A 160 -11.77 0.57 15.26
N SER A 161 -11.70 1.47 14.29
CA SER A 161 -11.87 1.17 12.86
C SER A 161 -10.56 0.78 12.17
N THR A 162 -9.44 0.71 12.90
CA THR A 162 -8.09 0.46 12.36
C THR A 162 -7.73 1.39 11.18
N ILE A 163 -8.11 2.67 11.31
CA ILE A 163 -7.81 3.70 10.31
C ILE A 163 -6.65 4.55 10.83
N GLY A 164 -5.61 4.73 10.01
CA GLY A 164 -4.49 5.60 10.33
C GLY A 164 -4.93 7.06 10.53
N SER A 165 -4.28 7.76 11.45
CA SER A 165 -4.61 9.14 11.85
C SER A 165 -3.45 10.11 11.73
N ASP A 166 -2.36 9.71 11.06
CA ASP A 166 -1.19 10.56 10.89
C ASP A 166 -1.50 11.76 10.00
N TRP A 167 -1.27 12.96 10.54
CA TRP A 167 -1.46 14.20 9.81
C TRP A 167 -0.24 14.53 8.96
N LEU A 168 -0.41 14.62 7.63
CA LEU A 168 0.65 15.04 6.71
C LEU A 168 0.63 16.54 6.42
N GLY A 169 -0.53 17.15 6.47
CA GLY A 169 -0.74 18.54 6.04
C GLY A 169 -0.83 18.70 4.51
N PRO A 170 -1.32 19.87 4.05
CA PRO A 170 -1.63 20.08 2.62
C PRO A 170 -0.41 19.95 1.70
N GLU A 171 0.71 20.56 2.05
CA GLU A 171 1.92 20.59 1.21
C GLU A 171 2.55 19.21 1.06
N GLU A 172 2.71 18.48 2.17
CA GLU A 172 3.27 17.14 2.17
C GLU A 172 2.34 16.18 1.44
N THR A 173 1.02 16.32 1.63
CA THR A 173 0.01 15.53 0.92
C THR A 173 0.11 15.77 -0.59
N GLU A 174 0.17 17.03 -1.04
CA GLU A 174 0.30 17.38 -2.45
C GLU A 174 1.59 16.80 -3.06
N ARG A 175 2.72 16.96 -2.38
CA ARG A 175 4.01 16.41 -2.80
C ARG A 175 3.96 14.89 -2.95
N THR A 176 3.38 14.22 -1.96
CA THR A 176 3.25 12.76 -1.95
C THR A 176 2.35 12.26 -3.07
N ILE A 177 1.18 12.90 -3.29
CA ILE A 177 0.26 12.54 -4.37
C ILE A 177 0.93 12.72 -5.74
N ARG A 178 1.65 13.83 -5.96
CA ARG A 178 2.36 14.08 -7.23
C ARG A 178 3.45 13.04 -7.48
N ALA A 179 4.22 12.68 -6.46
CA ALA A 179 5.24 11.65 -6.58
C ALA A 179 4.62 10.28 -6.90
N MET A 180 3.52 9.93 -6.25
CA MET A 180 2.79 8.69 -6.54
C MET A 180 2.19 8.70 -7.94
N ALA A 181 1.58 9.80 -8.36
CA ALA A 181 0.98 9.93 -9.69
C ALA A 181 2.02 9.71 -10.80
N ALA A 182 3.24 10.21 -10.64
CA ALA A 182 4.33 10.00 -11.59
C ALA A 182 4.72 8.51 -11.72
N ILE A 183 4.68 7.76 -10.61
CA ILE A 183 4.93 6.31 -10.65
C ILE A 183 3.77 5.58 -11.33
N PHE A 184 2.52 5.91 -10.97
CA PHE A 184 1.33 5.33 -11.60
C PHE A 184 1.30 5.59 -13.11
N GLU A 185 1.64 6.81 -13.55
CA GLU A 185 1.69 7.19 -14.97
C GLU A 185 2.66 6.30 -15.76
N LYS A 186 3.83 5.98 -15.17
CA LYS A 186 4.81 5.06 -15.79
C LYS A 186 4.25 3.64 -16.00
N TYR A 187 3.31 3.21 -15.16
CA TYR A 187 2.75 1.84 -15.20
C TYR A 187 1.31 1.77 -15.71
N LYS A 188 0.71 2.90 -16.13
CA LYS A 188 -0.72 2.99 -16.47
C LYS A 188 -1.18 1.96 -17.49
N ASP A 189 -0.41 1.78 -18.57
CA ASP A 189 -0.79 0.88 -19.68
C ASP A 189 -0.80 -0.60 -19.26
N VAL A 190 -0.02 -0.93 -18.24
CA VAL A 190 0.06 -2.29 -17.71
C VAL A 190 -1.00 -2.53 -16.65
N MET A 191 -1.31 -1.51 -15.88
CA MET A 191 -2.32 -1.59 -14.81
C MET A 191 -3.75 -1.52 -15.35
N ALA A 192 -3.94 -1.07 -16.60
CA ALA A 192 -5.24 -1.00 -17.27
C ALA A 192 -5.67 -2.33 -17.94
N LYS A 193 -4.78 -3.31 -18.00
CA LYS A 193 -5.01 -4.65 -18.57
C LYS A 193 -5.29 -5.67 -17.49
#